data_a94ad4459163dab9550c91557834a8b1
#
_entry.id   a94ad4459163dab9550c91557834a8b1
#
_cell.length_a   1.000
_cell.length_b   1.000
_cell.length_c   1.000
_cell.angle_alpha   90.00
_cell.angle_beta   90.00
_cell.angle_gamma   90.00
#
_symmetry.space_group_name_H-M   'P 1'
#
loop_
_entity.id
_entity.type
_entity.pdbx_description
1 polymer ?
#
loop_
_entity_poly.entity_id
_entity_poly.type
_entity_poly.pdbx_seq_one_letter_code
_entity_poly.pdbx_strand_id
1 'polypeptide(L)'
;CIHKGGTTTINEVYDYAKDVTEKGLVIMDTPGNDPSSVAGMIAGGCQIVVFSTGRGTPTGNPIAPVIKVTGNRETFNKMVDNIDIDCSGFIFGEKTLDELGEILLKEVQEVASGKLTKAEQLGYMEIAIMRAANYV
;
A
#
# COMPACT_ATOMS: atom_id res chain seq x y z
N CYS A 1 -13.42 -0.40 -9.23
CA CYS A 1 -12.75 -0.07 -7.94
C CYS A 1 -13.56 -0.54 -6.73
N ILE A 2 -14.90 -0.41 -6.73
CA ILE A 2 -15.76 -0.80 -5.58
C ILE A 2 -15.56 -2.28 -5.20
N HIS A 3 -15.40 -3.18 -6.17
CA HIS A 3 -15.15 -4.61 -5.90
C HIS A 3 -13.86 -4.90 -5.12
N LYS A 4 -12.92 -3.98 -5.08
CA LYS A 4 -11.68 -4.13 -4.29
C LYS A 4 -11.92 -4.02 -2.78
N GLY A 5 -13.01 -3.39 -2.36
CA GLY A 5 -13.42 -3.32 -0.96
C GLY A 5 -13.96 -4.62 -0.37
N GLY A 6 -14.15 -5.65 -1.20
CA GLY A 6 -14.74 -6.92 -0.77
C GLY A 6 -16.21 -6.79 -0.41
N THR A 7 -16.65 -7.53 0.61
CA THR A 7 -18.04 -7.58 1.08
C THR A 7 -18.25 -6.82 2.40
N THR A 8 -17.20 -6.24 2.97
CA THR A 8 -17.28 -5.48 4.22
C THR A 8 -17.97 -4.13 3.97
N THR A 9 -18.80 -3.71 4.91
CA THR A 9 -19.48 -2.40 4.84
C THR A 9 -18.44 -1.28 4.86
N ILE A 10 -18.55 -0.36 3.91
CA ILE A 10 -17.78 0.89 3.89
C ILE A 10 -18.48 1.88 4.83
N ASN A 11 -17.80 2.30 5.88
CA ASN A 11 -18.41 3.14 6.93
C ASN A 11 -18.43 4.61 6.53
N GLU A 12 -17.38 5.09 5.84
CA GLU A 12 -17.27 6.49 5.45
C GLU A 12 -16.37 6.66 4.22
N VAL A 13 -16.51 7.77 3.53
CA VAL A 13 -15.66 8.21 2.42
C VAL A 13 -15.08 9.57 2.76
N TYR A 14 -13.76 9.68 2.71
CA TYR A 14 -13.02 10.89 3.04
C TYR A 14 -12.44 11.56 1.80
N ASP A 15 -12.44 12.88 1.82
CA ASP A 15 -11.64 13.67 0.88
C ASP A 15 -10.13 13.43 1.11
N TYR A 16 -9.32 13.78 0.12
CA TYR A 16 -7.86 13.64 0.15
C TYR A 16 -7.24 14.26 1.43
N ALA A 17 -6.42 13.47 2.10
CA ALA A 17 -5.66 13.88 3.30
C ALA A 17 -6.50 14.37 4.51
N LYS A 18 -7.80 14.06 4.55
CA LYS A 18 -8.64 14.33 5.71
C LYS A 18 -8.34 13.36 6.83
N ASP A 19 -8.34 13.86 8.06
CA ASP A 19 -8.23 13.03 9.27
C ASP A 19 -9.35 11.98 9.31
N VAL A 20 -8.95 10.72 9.41
CA VAL A 20 -9.88 9.59 9.50
C VAL A 20 -10.30 9.43 10.96
N THR A 21 -11.56 9.65 11.24
CA THR A 21 -12.14 9.59 12.61
C THR A 21 -12.95 8.31 12.83
N GLU A 22 -13.54 7.76 11.76
CA GLU A 22 -14.34 6.54 11.85
C GLU A 22 -13.47 5.28 11.87
N LYS A 23 -13.97 4.26 12.55
CA LYS A 23 -13.33 2.93 12.61
C LYS A 23 -13.95 1.99 11.58
N GLY A 24 -13.20 0.97 11.19
CA GLY A 24 -13.61 -0.04 10.23
C GLY A 24 -13.11 0.28 8.82
N LEU A 25 -13.81 -0.23 7.80
CA LEU A 25 -13.44 0.02 6.40
C LEU A 25 -13.91 1.41 5.98
N VAL A 26 -12.98 2.26 5.61
CA VAL A 26 -13.24 3.58 5.04
C VAL A 26 -12.51 3.73 3.71
N ILE A 27 -12.93 4.66 2.89
CA ILE A 27 -12.29 5.00 1.61
C ILE A 27 -11.82 6.44 1.67
N MET A 28 -10.63 6.70 1.15
CA MET A 28 -10.16 8.06 0.89
C MET A 28 -10.08 8.29 -0.62
N ASP A 29 -10.65 9.38 -1.10
CA ASP A 29 -10.50 9.81 -2.49
C ASP A 29 -9.07 10.30 -2.72
N THR A 30 -8.28 9.52 -3.46
CA THR A 30 -6.87 9.81 -3.73
C THR A 30 -6.59 9.83 -5.23
N PRO A 31 -5.59 10.60 -5.69
CA PRO A 31 -5.18 10.56 -7.09
C PRO A 31 -4.56 9.20 -7.44
N GLY A 32 -4.59 8.84 -8.74
CA GLY A 32 -3.99 7.61 -9.27
C GLY A 32 -2.46 7.64 -9.38
N ASN A 33 -1.78 8.49 -8.62
CA ASN A 33 -0.33 8.60 -8.54
C ASN A 33 0.17 8.02 -7.22
N ASP A 34 1.07 7.04 -7.28
CA ASP A 34 1.52 6.26 -6.11
C ASP A 34 1.99 7.14 -4.93
N PRO A 35 3.01 8.01 -5.09
CA PRO A 35 3.49 8.81 -3.96
C PRO A 35 2.44 9.77 -3.39
N SER A 36 1.60 10.35 -4.25
CA SER A 36 0.55 11.27 -3.80
C SER A 36 -0.57 10.54 -3.07
N SER A 37 -0.98 9.37 -3.55
CA SER A 37 -1.99 8.54 -2.88
C SER A 37 -1.51 8.09 -1.49
N VAL A 38 -0.29 7.57 -1.41
CA VAL A 38 0.32 7.15 -0.14
C VAL A 38 0.44 8.33 0.83
N ALA A 39 0.91 9.50 0.36
CA ALA A 39 1.02 10.68 1.19
C ALA A 39 -0.33 11.14 1.75
N GLY A 40 -1.40 11.10 0.94
CA GLY A 40 -2.75 11.46 1.39
C GLY A 40 -3.28 10.53 2.48
N MET A 41 -3.10 9.22 2.30
CA MET A 41 -3.53 8.23 3.31
C MET A 41 -2.76 8.39 4.63
N ILE A 42 -1.45 8.61 4.57
CA ILE A 42 -0.62 8.83 5.76
C ILE A 42 -1.01 10.14 6.45
N ALA A 43 -1.25 11.21 5.70
CA ALA A 43 -1.75 12.47 6.26
C ALA A 43 -3.12 12.29 6.93
N GLY A 44 -3.98 11.40 6.42
CA GLY A 44 -5.26 11.04 7.02
C GLY A 44 -5.17 10.10 8.24
N GLY A 45 -3.94 9.73 8.65
CA GLY A 45 -3.72 8.94 9.87
C GLY A 45 -3.27 7.48 9.66
N CYS A 46 -3.03 7.04 8.43
CA CYS A 46 -2.48 5.70 8.18
C CYS A 46 -1.06 5.58 8.76
N GLN A 47 -0.83 4.56 9.56
CA GLN A 47 0.47 4.30 10.19
C GLN A 47 1.29 3.23 9.46
N ILE A 48 0.64 2.37 8.69
CA ILE A 48 1.25 1.37 7.82
C ILE A 48 0.45 1.33 6.52
N VAL A 49 1.14 1.29 5.40
CA VAL A 49 0.53 1.17 4.07
C VAL A 49 0.88 -0.20 3.48
N VAL A 50 -0.13 -0.91 3.00
CA VAL A 50 0.06 -2.08 2.12
C VAL A 50 -0.25 -1.65 0.70
N PHE A 51 0.75 -1.66 -0.16
CA PHE A 51 0.66 -1.18 -1.53
C PHE A 51 0.75 -2.33 -2.54
N SER A 52 -0.35 -2.60 -3.23
CA SER A 52 -0.37 -3.61 -4.29
C SER A 52 0.00 -2.99 -5.65
N THR A 53 0.91 -3.64 -6.38
CA THR A 53 1.36 -3.16 -7.69
C THR A 53 1.48 -4.30 -8.71
N GLY A 54 1.07 -4.06 -9.93
CA GLY A 54 1.25 -5.00 -11.04
C GLY A 54 2.52 -4.76 -11.83
N ARG A 55 2.91 -3.49 -12.01
CA ARG A 55 4.10 -3.09 -12.79
C ARG A 55 5.34 -2.87 -11.95
N GLY A 56 5.18 -2.83 -10.64
CA GLY A 56 6.22 -2.46 -9.70
C GLY A 56 6.28 -0.95 -9.46
N THR A 57 6.73 -0.61 -8.27
CA THR A 57 6.99 0.76 -7.86
C THR A 57 8.09 0.77 -6.80
N PRO A 58 9.02 1.72 -6.81
CA PRO A 58 9.98 1.91 -5.72
C PRO A 58 9.35 2.64 -4.54
N THR A 59 8.11 3.14 -4.67
CA THR A 59 7.46 4.03 -3.71
C THR A 59 7.59 3.53 -2.27
N GLY A 60 8.01 4.44 -1.41
CA GLY A 60 8.01 4.35 0.04
C GLY A 60 7.44 5.65 0.60
N ASN A 61 7.65 5.88 1.89
CA ASN A 61 7.34 7.17 2.52
C ASN A 61 8.24 7.36 3.74
N PRO A 62 8.78 8.57 3.99
CA PRO A 62 9.68 8.81 5.12
C PRO A 62 8.98 8.87 6.49
N ILE A 63 7.66 8.91 6.53
CA ILE A 63 6.87 9.05 7.77
C ILE A 63 6.30 7.72 8.24
N ALA A 64 5.85 6.87 7.30
CA ALA A 64 5.23 5.60 7.62
C ALA A 64 5.69 4.49 6.65
N PRO A 65 5.86 3.25 7.12
CA PRO A 65 6.32 2.14 6.29
C PRO A 65 5.31 1.79 5.20
N VAL A 66 5.83 1.45 4.01
CA VAL A 66 5.06 1.01 2.85
C VAL A 66 5.49 -0.40 2.47
N ILE A 67 4.66 -1.39 2.81
CA ILE A 67 4.84 -2.79 2.43
C ILE A 67 4.32 -2.97 0.99
N LYS A 68 5.18 -3.33 0.06
CA LYS A 68 4.82 -3.54 -1.33
C LYS A 68 4.59 -5.00 -1.65
N VAL A 69 3.46 -5.28 -2.30
CA VAL A 69 3.08 -6.63 -2.71
C VAL A 69 2.78 -6.69 -4.19
N THR A 70 3.08 -7.81 -4.84
CA THR A 70 2.72 -8.00 -6.25
C THR A 70 2.25 -9.43 -6.53
N GLY A 71 1.22 -9.57 -7.38
CA GLY A 71 0.80 -10.84 -7.96
C GLY A 71 1.51 -11.17 -9.28
N ASN A 72 2.43 -10.33 -9.74
CA ASN A 72 3.16 -10.51 -10.98
C ASN A 72 4.58 -11.01 -10.70
N ARG A 73 4.83 -12.29 -11.01
CA ARG A 73 6.13 -12.95 -10.79
C ARG A 73 7.28 -12.29 -11.55
N GLU A 74 7.03 -11.85 -12.76
CA GLU A 74 8.07 -11.18 -13.56
C GLU A 74 8.47 -9.84 -12.92
N THR A 75 7.48 -9.09 -12.47
CA THR A 75 7.71 -7.83 -11.74
C THR A 75 8.47 -8.09 -10.44
N PHE A 76 8.09 -9.10 -9.67
CA PHE A 76 8.79 -9.46 -8.44
C PHE A 76 10.26 -9.77 -8.71
N ASN A 77 10.53 -10.63 -9.70
CA ASN A 77 11.89 -11.04 -10.06
C ASN A 77 12.77 -9.87 -10.53
N LYS A 78 12.19 -8.89 -11.23
CA LYS A 78 12.92 -7.70 -11.71
C LYS A 78 13.15 -6.66 -10.61
N MET A 79 12.30 -6.64 -9.59
CA MET A 79 12.28 -5.63 -8.53
C MET A 79 12.35 -6.27 -7.13
N VAL A 80 13.12 -7.36 -7.02
CA VAL A 80 13.26 -8.11 -5.76
C VAL A 80 13.73 -7.25 -4.60
N ASP A 81 14.53 -6.23 -4.87
CA ASP A 81 15.03 -5.30 -3.86
C ASP A 81 14.01 -4.20 -3.47
N ASN A 82 12.92 -4.06 -4.21
CA ASN A 82 11.90 -3.05 -3.98
C ASN A 82 10.58 -3.60 -3.44
N ILE A 83 10.21 -4.85 -3.78
CA ILE A 83 8.91 -5.44 -3.45
C ILE A 83 9.07 -6.42 -2.30
N ASP A 84 8.30 -6.21 -1.24
CA ASP A 84 8.43 -6.97 0.02
C ASP A 84 7.86 -8.38 -0.10
N ILE A 85 6.69 -8.57 -0.74
CA ILE A 85 5.99 -9.87 -0.80
C ILE A 85 5.65 -10.26 -2.25
N ASP A 86 6.01 -11.49 -2.63
CA ASP A 86 5.53 -12.15 -3.85
C ASP A 86 4.21 -12.89 -3.58
N CYS A 87 3.12 -12.36 -4.13
CA CYS A 87 1.80 -12.98 -4.10
C CYS A 87 1.47 -13.77 -5.38
N SER A 88 2.41 -13.92 -6.31
CA SER A 88 2.17 -14.62 -7.59
C SER A 88 1.82 -16.10 -7.42
N GLY A 89 2.21 -16.71 -6.31
CA GLY A 89 1.93 -18.11 -6.01
C GLY A 89 0.44 -18.47 -6.10
N PHE A 90 -0.48 -17.52 -5.83
CA PHE A 90 -1.90 -17.74 -6.04
C PHE A 90 -2.27 -17.95 -7.52
N ILE A 91 -1.71 -17.11 -8.39
CA ILE A 91 -1.99 -17.17 -9.85
C ILE A 91 -1.50 -18.48 -10.46
N PHE A 92 -0.40 -19.02 -9.94
CA PHE A 92 0.20 -20.29 -10.41
C PHE A 92 -0.31 -21.51 -9.64
N GLY A 93 -1.28 -21.37 -8.72
CA GLY A 93 -1.82 -22.47 -7.92
C GLY A 93 -0.84 -23.09 -6.92
N GLU A 94 0.20 -22.35 -6.55
CA GLU A 94 1.23 -22.77 -5.59
C GLU A 94 0.86 -22.43 -4.14
N LYS A 95 -0.02 -21.44 -3.97
CA LYS A 95 -0.52 -20.96 -2.66
C LYS A 95 -1.98 -20.61 -2.74
N THR A 96 -2.68 -20.77 -1.63
CA THR A 96 -4.05 -20.29 -1.43
C THR A 96 -4.08 -18.81 -1.05
N LEU A 97 -5.25 -18.19 -1.14
CA LEU A 97 -5.43 -16.80 -0.64
C LEU A 97 -5.24 -16.71 0.87
N ASP A 98 -5.65 -17.73 1.61
CA ASP A 98 -5.50 -17.76 3.07
C ASP A 98 -4.02 -17.79 3.47
N GLU A 99 -3.21 -18.64 2.82
CA GLU A 99 -1.77 -18.69 3.06
C GLU A 99 -1.09 -17.35 2.73
N LEU A 100 -1.49 -16.67 1.66
CA LEU A 100 -0.97 -15.35 1.33
C LEU A 100 -1.45 -14.28 2.33
N GLY A 101 -2.67 -14.40 2.81
CA GLY A 101 -3.23 -13.54 3.86
C GLY A 101 -2.44 -13.66 5.16
N GLU A 102 -2.08 -14.87 5.57
CA GLU A 102 -1.24 -15.12 6.75
C GLU A 102 0.17 -14.53 6.59
N ILE A 103 0.78 -14.71 5.40
CA ILE A 103 2.09 -14.11 5.09
C ILE A 103 2.01 -12.59 5.20
N LEU A 104 0.99 -11.97 4.61
CA LEU A 104 0.80 -10.52 4.65
C LEU A 104 0.57 -10.03 6.08
N LEU A 105 -0.29 -10.71 6.85
CA LEU A 105 -0.57 -10.34 8.23
C LEU A 105 0.69 -10.41 9.09
N LYS A 106 1.48 -11.46 8.92
CA LYS A 106 2.76 -11.61 9.61
C LYS A 106 3.72 -10.48 9.27
N GLU A 107 3.84 -10.13 7.99
CA GLU A 107 4.69 -9.02 7.55
C GLU A 107 4.25 -7.69 8.18
N VAL A 108 2.94 -7.41 8.19
CA VAL A 108 2.38 -6.22 8.84
C VAL A 108 2.74 -6.18 10.34
N GLN A 109 2.63 -7.32 11.04
CA GLN A 109 2.98 -7.41 12.47
C GLN A 109 4.48 -7.19 12.71
N GLU A 110 5.34 -7.74 11.87
CA GLU A 110 6.80 -7.57 11.96
C GLU A 110 7.18 -6.11 11.70
N VAL A 111 6.60 -5.47 10.67
CA VAL A 111 6.83 -4.06 10.35
C VAL A 111 6.29 -3.15 11.46
N ALA A 112 5.11 -3.43 12.00
CA ALA A 112 4.57 -2.72 13.16
C ALA A 112 5.47 -2.85 14.41
N SER A 113 6.27 -3.92 14.47
CA SER A 113 7.22 -4.18 15.56
C SER A 113 8.64 -3.64 15.29
N GLY A 114 8.83 -2.91 14.19
CA GLY A 114 10.08 -2.21 13.87
C GLY A 114 10.95 -2.86 12.79
N LYS A 115 10.47 -3.90 12.09
CA LYS A 115 11.13 -4.40 10.88
C LYS A 115 11.05 -3.33 9.78
N LEU A 116 12.17 -3.03 9.16
CA LEU A 116 12.20 -2.09 8.04
C LEU A 116 11.70 -2.75 6.76
N THR A 117 10.84 -2.06 6.03
CA THR A 117 10.45 -2.41 4.66
C THR A 117 11.63 -2.21 3.71
N LYS A 118 11.55 -2.80 2.51
CA LYS A 118 12.61 -2.64 1.49
C LYS A 118 12.79 -1.17 1.06
N ALA A 119 11.71 -0.39 1.01
CA ALA A 119 11.80 1.04 0.72
C ALA A 119 12.60 1.79 1.80
N GLU A 120 12.37 1.49 3.07
CA GLU A 120 13.12 2.08 4.18
C GLU A 120 14.60 1.64 4.17
N GLN A 121 14.88 0.36 3.91
CA GLN A 121 16.24 -0.16 3.77
C GLN A 121 17.02 0.52 2.64
N LEU A 122 16.34 0.87 1.54
CA LEU A 122 16.91 1.61 0.42
C LEU A 122 16.98 3.13 0.66
N GLY A 123 16.49 3.61 1.81
CA GLY A 123 16.49 5.03 2.14
C GLY A 123 15.55 5.87 1.29
N TYR A 124 14.43 5.31 0.87
CA TYR A 124 13.44 6.04 0.08
C TYR A 124 12.81 7.16 0.92
N MET A 125 13.08 8.40 0.54
CA MET A 125 12.68 9.60 1.29
C MET A 125 11.79 10.56 0.46
N GLU A 126 11.37 10.15 -0.73
CA GLU A 126 10.56 11.01 -1.58
C GLU A 126 9.10 11.03 -1.13
N ILE A 127 8.50 12.22 -1.17
CA ILE A 127 7.10 12.44 -0.89
C ILE A 127 6.51 13.34 -1.97
N ALA A 128 5.33 13.01 -2.46
CA ALA A 128 4.59 13.84 -3.39
C ALA A 128 3.29 14.32 -2.73
N ILE A 129 3.08 15.63 -2.73
CA ILE A 129 1.85 16.25 -2.24
C ILE A 129 1.02 16.66 -3.46
N MET A 130 -0.23 16.22 -3.49
CA MET A 130 -1.15 16.64 -4.54
C MET A 130 -1.37 18.15 -4.42
N ARG A 131 -1.01 18.90 -5.46
CA ARG A 131 -1.33 20.30 -5.56
C ARG A 131 -2.63 20.44 -6.34
N ALA A 132 -3.69 20.90 -5.68
CA ALA A 132 -4.86 21.42 -6.39
C ALA A 132 -4.44 22.72 -7.09
N ALA A 133 -3.95 22.62 -8.31
CA ALA A 133 -3.73 23.79 -9.15
C ALA A 133 -4.96 23.93 -10.05
N ASN A 134 -5.68 25.03 -9.92
CA ASN A 134 -6.51 25.47 -11.01
C ASN A 134 -5.55 25.83 -12.16
N TYR A 135 -5.42 24.94 -13.12
CA TYR A 135 -4.80 25.30 -14.39
C TYR A 135 -5.78 26.22 -15.09
N VAL A 136 -5.50 27.50 -15.09
CA VAL A 136 -6.15 28.50 -15.92
C VAL A 136 -5.48 28.48 -17.28
#